data_e84e4ec8499aee88a334ac67ee91ca0d
#
_entry.id   e84e4ec8499aee88a334ac67ee91ca0d
#
_cell.length_a   1.000
_cell.length_b   1.000
_cell.length_c   1.000
_cell.angle_alpha   90.00
_cell.angle_beta   90.00
_cell.angle_gamma   90.00
#
_symmetry.space_group_name_H-M   'P 1'
#
loop_
_entity.id
_entity.type
_entity.pdbx_description
1 polymer ?
#
loop_
_entity_poly.entity_id
_entity_poly.type
_entity_poly.pdbx_seq_one_letter_code
_entity_poly.pdbx_strand_id
1 'polypeptide(L)'
;MDFEKRISDYGMTPEQYEASFAEITAKVQGNSDKDWTEIIDQYSIPLSRNTLRNACSNVYGSVFVKEYFDEKRRKEMEVDSVETTDEPAPLSLPRYKEQIDVNKDGSFTSDRLIEINKENLKNPEFLLNAHGYNPLEWELVSARNSIWNQGGKSGIKNLYASKINVKPRTEISQIEIEEFYEDLVRNYKPTNRDYFTKLKVDDGVLYEIPIMDLHYGKFASGNLTNGSYDYIIAEKCFNTIITEAIEDIKSRKVAKILMPIGNDLLHFDNVQGATTRGTAQDTNMRHQEMFKGCVEMLINGITALSEFAPVELMYVPGNHDFSSSWHIVMTLWAYFHEDPNVLVDVDMHPRKYCEWGNSLIMYAHGDKEGKRADKLMQIEAREAWGRTKYHEAHLAHLHSEQAIKELGGLIIRNLPSVTGEDNWSHESGYVGAVRKCICFIWDKEKGLKGTNNIVID
;
A
#
# COMPACT_ATOMS: atom_id res chain seq x y z
N MET A 1 22.29 9.18 -12.92
CA MET A 1 22.04 9.51 -11.52
C MET A 1 23.22 8.95 -10.75
N ASP A 2 23.91 9.81 -10.01
CA ASP A 2 25.25 9.54 -9.48
C ASP A 2 25.19 8.48 -8.37
N PHE A 3 25.85 7.37 -8.59
CA PHE A 3 25.85 6.17 -7.74
C PHE A 3 26.44 6.45 -6.35
N GLU A 4 27.55 7.20 -6.32
CA GLU A 4 28.25 7.58 -5.08
C GLU A 4 27.38 8.43 -4.16
N LYS A 5 26.49 9.25 -4.73
CA LYS A 5 25.59 10.09 -3.96
C LYS A 5 24.50 9.30 -3.23
N ARG A 6 24.04 8.17 -3.80
CA ARG A 6 23.04 7.30 -3.15
C ARG A 6 23.61 6.49 -1.98
N ILE A 7 24.88 6.11 -2.05
CA ILE A 7 25.56 5.38 -0.97
C ILE A 7 25.81 6.29 0.22
N SER A 8 26.22 7.54 -0.03
CA SER A 8 26.44 8.53 1.03
C SER A 8 25.16 8.89 1.78
N ASP A 9 23.99 8.84 1.15
CA ASP A 9 22.69 9.11 1.75
C ASP A 9 22.33 8.07 2.85
N TYR A 10 22.94 6.86 2.79
CA TYR A 10 22.80 5.82 3.82
C TYR A 10 23.98 5.76 4.81
N GLY A 11 24.92 6.71 4.73
CA GLY A 11 26.07 6.78 5.63
C GLY A 11 27.13 5.69 5.43
N MET A 12 27.07 4.92 4.35
CA MET A 12 28.09 3.94 3.97
C MET A 12 29.19 4.59 3.14
N THR A 13 30.44 4.14 3.32
CA THR A 13 31.51 4.50 2.39
C THR A 13 31.48 3.61 1.14
N PRO A 14 32.02 4.08 -0.01
CA PRO A 14 32.13 3.26 -1.22
C PRO A 14 32.83 1.92 -0.96
N GLU A 15 33.89 1.91 -0.15
CA GLU A 15 34.66 0.71 0.19
C GLU A 15 33.83 -0.29 1.04
N GLN A 16 33.06 0.21 2.01
CA GLN A 16 32.13 -0.62 2.82
C GLN A 16 31.07 -1.25 1.95
N TYR A 17 30.54 -0.48 1.01
CA TYR A 17 29.54 -0.95 0.07
C TYR A 17 30.12 -2.05 -0.85
N GLU A 18 31.24 -1.80 -1.49
CA GLU A 18 31.89 -2.74 -2.41
C GLU A 18 32.26 -4.06 -1.71
N ALA A 19 32.81 -3.97 -0.49
CA ALA A 19 33.16 -5.13 0.31
C ALA A 19 31.96 -5.97 0.75
N SER A 20 30.83 -5.33 1.07
CA SER A 20 29.62 -6.00 1.58
C SER A 20 28.67 -6.46 0.48
N PHE A 21 28.82 -5.94 -0.74
CA PHE A 21 27.86 -6.10 -1.83
C PHE A 21 27.57 -7.55 -2.20
N ALA A 22 28.61 -8.38 -2.30
CA ALA A 22 28.47 -9.79 -2.66
C ALA A 22 27.66 -10.59 -1.60
N GLU A 23 27.91 -10.33 -0.32
CA GLU A 23 27.22 -10.99 0.79
C GLU A 23 25.77 -10.50 0.93
N ILE A 24 25.55 -9.19 0.81
CA ILE A 24 24.22 -8.60 0.79
C ILE A 24 23.39 -9.17 -0.36
N THR A 25 23.97 -9.26 -1.55
CA THR A 25 23.31 -9.85 -2.72
C THR A 25 22.98 -11.32 -2.50
N ALA A 26 23.90 -12.11 -1.96
CA ALA A 26 23.67 -13.51 -1.63
C ALA A 26 22.54 -13.65 -0.59
N LYS A 27 22.47 -12.77 0.41
CA LYS A 27 21.42 -12.76 1.42
C LYS A 27 20.05 -12.44 0.85
N VAL A 28 19.96 -11.42 0.00
CA VAL A 28 18.71 -11.04 -0.69
C VAL A 28 18.18 -12.17 -1.59
N GLN A 29 19.09 -12.93 -2.21
CA GLN A 29 18.77 -14.08 -3.07
C GLN A 29 18.49 -15.38 -2.30
N GLY A 30 18.56 -15.37 -0.96
CA GLY A 30 18.40 -16.57 -0.13
C GLY A 30 19.57 -17.53 -0.17
N ASN A 31 20.74 -17.12 -0.67
CA ASN A 31 21.96 -17.91 -0.85
C ASN A 31 23.00 -17.71 0.27
N SER A 32 22.67 -16.97 1.32
CA SER A 32 23.53 -16.75 2.50
C SER A 32 22.81 -17.15 3.77
N ASP A 33 23.45 -17.98 4.59
CA ASP A 33 22.94 -18.40 5.90
C ASP A 33 23.20 -17.37 7.00
N LYS A 34 24.01 -16.32 6.75
CA LYS A 34 24.30 -15.28 7.73
C LYS A 34 23.09 -14.45 8.06
N ASP A 35 22.91 -14.07 9.35
CA ASP A 35 21.92 -13.08 9.73
C ASP A 35 22.37 -11.66 9.30
N TRP A 36 21.41 -10.75 9.13
CA TRP A 36 21.66 -9.34 8.78
C TRP A 36 22.58 -8.64 9.80
N THR A 37 22.50 -9.03 11.08
CA THR A 37 23.37 -8.50 12.14
C THR A 37 24.83 -8.93 11.91
N GLU A 38 25.05 -10.18 11.52
CA GLU A 38 26.41 -10.69 11.22
C GLU A 38 27.02 -9.99 10.02
N ILE A 39 26.22 -9.65 9.00
CA ILE A 39 26.68 -8.90 7.83
C ILE A 39 27.06 -7.46 8.23
N ILE A 40 26.24 -6.82 9.06
CA ILE A 40 26.48 -5.46 9.57
C ILE A 40 27.81 -5.42 10.35
N ASP A 41 28.00 -6.37 11.27
CA ASP A 41 29.19 -6.42 12.13
C ASP A 41 30.43 -6.74 11.33
N GLN A 42 30.36 -7.69 10.38
CA GLN A 42 31.47 -8.10 9.53
C GLN A 42 32.01 -6.96 8.66
N TYR A 43 31.13 -6.13 8.11
CA TYR A 43 31.49 -5.05 7.19
C TYR A 43 31.41 -3.66 7.82
N SER A 44 31.17 -3.59 9.14
CA SER A 44 31.04 -2.33 9.90
C SER A 44 30.06 -1.35 9.25
N ILE A 45 28.89 -1.86 8.80
CA ILE A 45 27.88 -1.07 8.11
C ILE A 45 27.18 -0.16 9.12
N PRO A 46 27.10 1.17 8.91
CA PRO A 46 26.56 2.12 9.87
C PRO A 46 25.02 2.17 9.86
N LEU A 47 24.35 1.04 9.63
CA LEU A 47 22.91 0.94 9.55
C LEU A 47 22.37 -0.08 10.54
N SER A 48 21.16 0.16 11.06
CA SER A 48 20.49 -0.86 11.85
C SER A 48 20.05 -2.04 10.97
N ARG A 49 19.87 -3.23 11.59
CA ARG A 49 19.37 -4.44 10.92
C ARG A 49 18.13 -4.18 10.07
N ASN A 50 17.14 -3.48 10.62
CA ASN A 50 15.89 -3.20 9.94
C ASN A 50 16.07 -2.18 8.81
N THR A 51 16.94 -1.18 9.00
CA THR A 51 17.24 -0.19 7.96
C THR A 51 17.94 -0.83 6.78
N LEU A 52 18.95 -1.68 7.03
CA LEU A 52 19.66 -2.39 5.96
C LEU A 52 18.75 -3.36 5.22
N ARG A 53 17.94 -4.15 5.95
CA ARG A 53 16.97 -5.08 5.35
C ARG A 53 15.95 -4.35 4.47
N ASN A 54 15.39 -3.23 4.93
CA ASN A 54 14.42 -2.44 4.18
C ASN A 54 15.07 -1.73 2.99
N ALA A 55 16.28 -1.19 3.13
CA ALA A 55 17.04 -0.63 2.03
C ALA A 55 17.34 -1.68 0.95
N CYS A 56 17.69 -2.91 1.35
CA CYS A 56 17.93 -4.02 0.43
C CYS A 56 16.67 -4.49 -0.28
N SER A 57 15.51 -4.55 0.39
CA SER A 57 14.25 -4.94 -0.25
C SER A 57 13.71 -3.88 -1.21
N ASN A 58 13.88 -2.59 -0.92
CA ASN A 58 13.25 -1.49 -1.67
C ASN A 58 14.18 -0.83 -2.70
N VAL A 59 15.49 -0.77 -2.46
CA VAL A 59 16.45 -0.03 -3.30
C VAL A 59 17.45 -0.96 -4.00
N TYR A 60 17.88 -2.02 -3.34
CA TYR A 60 18.85 -2.97 -3.87
C TYR A 60 18.22 -4.11 -4.69
N GLY A 61 16.95 -4.45 -4.42
CA GLY A 61 16.33 -5.61 -5.02
C GLY A 61 16.01 -5.48 -6.52
N SER A 62 15.70 -4.29 -7.04
CA SER A 62 15.20 -4.19 -8.41
C SER A 62 16.12 -3.47 -9.40
N VAL A 63 16.78 -2.40 -8.99
CA VAL A 63 17.60 -1.58 -9.92
C VAL A 63 19.06 -1.98 -9.86
N PHE A 64 19.62 -2.17 -8.69
CA PHE A 64 21.05 -2.41 -8.47
C PHE A 64 21.52 -3.79 -8.91
N VAL A 65 20.76 -4.82 -8.57
CA VAL A 65 21.09 -6.20 -8.96
C VAL A 65 21.06 -6.32 -10.48
N LYS A 66 20.11 -5.66 -11.13
CA LYS A 66 19.98 -5.69 -12.61
C LYS A 66 21.14 -4.96 -13.28
N GLU A 67 21.50 -3.76 -12.83
CA GLU A 67 22.61 -2.98 -13.41
C GLU A 67 23.95 -3.68 -13.21
N TYR A 68 24.21 -4.28 -12.04
CA TYR A 68 25.42 -5.03 -11.77
C TYR A 68 25.58 -6.28 -12.65
N PHE A 69 24.52 -7.07 -12.81
CA PHE A 69 24.57 -8.25 -13.67
C PHE A 69 24.63 -7.89 -15.15
N ASP A 70 24.08 -6.76 -15.57
CA ASP A 70 24.21 -6.27 -16.93
C ASP A 70 25.62 -5.74 -17.21
N GLU A 71 26.27 -5.11 -16.23
CA GLU A 71 27.68 -4.67 -16.34
C GLU A 71 28.67 -5.85 -16.27
N LYS A 72 28.40 -6.84 -15.39
CA LYS A 72 29.18 -8.08 -15.32
C LYS A 72 29.07 -8.86 -16.62
N ARG A 73 27.90 -9.02 -17.21
CA ARG A 73 27.69 -9.63 -18.53
C ARG A 73 28.44 -8.86 -19.63
N ARG A 74 28.46 -7.53 -19.61
CA ARG A 74 29.25 -6.71 -20.55
C ARG A 74 30.75 -6.99 -20.42
N LYS A 75 31.27 -7.03 -19.19
CA LYS A 75 32.69 -7.33 -18.94
C LYS A 75 33.06 -8.76 -19.33
N GLU A 76 32.19 -9.74 -19.11
CA GLU A 76 32.40 -11.12 -19.55
C GLU A 76 32.37 -11.25 -21.09
N MET A 77 31.55 -10.47 -21.80
CA MET A 77 31.55 -10.42 -23.28
C MET A 77 32.78 -9.69 -23.86
N GLU A 78 33.38 -8.73 -23.11
CA GLU A 78 34.62 -8.06 -23.53
C GLU A 78 35.85 -8.92 -23.31
N VAL A 79 35.83 -9.87 -22.37
CA VAL A 79 36.98 -10.78 -22.13
C VAL A 79 37.05 -11.92 -23.13
N ASP A 80 35.90 -12.33 -23.72
CA ASP A 80 35.84 -13.37 -24.76
C ASP A 80 36.21 -12.85 -26.19
N SER A 81 36.62 -11.59 -26.33
CA SER A 81 36.94 -10.97 -27.64
C SER A 81 38.44 -10.83 -27.95
N VAL A 82 39.34 -11.56 -27.27
CA VAL A 82 40.74 -11.56 -27.60
C VAL A 82 41.22 -12.93 -28.08
N GLU A 83 41.60 -12.94 -29.36
CA GLU A 83 42.37 -13.92 -30.13
C GLU A 83 41.71 -15.23 -30.58
N THR A 84 41.27 -15.23 -31.85
CA THR A 84 41.81 -16.20 -32.83
C THR A 84 41.59 -15.65 -34.24
N THR A 85 42.71 -15.43 -34.93
CA THR A 85 42.80 -15.22 -36.38
C THR A 85 42.56 -16.55 -37.09
N ASP A 86 41.40 -16.68 -37.75
CA ASP A 86 41.20 -17.48 -38.96
C ASP A 86 39.85 -17.09 -39.58
N GLU A 87 39.91 -16.61 -40.81
CA GLU A 87 38.69 -16.25 -41.57
C GLU A 87 37.83 -17.48 -41.83
N PRO A 88 36.60 -17.55 -41.34
CA PRO A 88 35.58 -18.41 -41.89
C PRO A 88 34.60 -17.59 -42.74
N ALA A 89 34.13 -18.23 -43.79
CA ALA A 89 33.13 -17.79 -44.74
C ALA A 89 31.91 -17.10 -44.08
N PRO A 90 31.18 -16.21 -44.77
CA PRO A 90 30.15 -15.40 -44.21
C PRO A 90 29.04 -16.26 -43.57
N LEU A 91 28.99 -16.22 -42.24
CA LEU A 91 27.89 -16.78 -41.46
C LEU A 91 26.61 -15.99 -41.76
N SER A 92 25.65 -16.66 -42.45
CA SER A 92 24.30 -16.15 -42.52
C SER A 92 23.76 -16.02 -41.10
N LEU A 93 23.55 -14.79 -40.62
CA LEU A 93 22.88 -14.50 -39.35
C LEU A 93 21.61 -15.37 -39.23
N PRO A 94 21.37 -16.00 -38.05
CA PRO A 94 20.11 -16.74 -37.86
C PRO A 94 18.96 -15.77 -38.03
N ARG A 95 17.99 -16.14 -38.86
CA ARG A 95 16.76 -15.36 -39.04
C ARG A 95 16.02 -15.36 -37.71
N TYR A 96 16.15 -14.26 -36.95
CA TYR A 96 15.35 -14.00 -35.78
C TYR A 96 14.00 -13.45 -36.22
N LYS A 97 12.91 -14.10 -35.82
CA LYS A 97 11.55 -13.60 -35.99
C LYS A 97 10.87 -13.63 -34.64
N GLU A 98 10.49 -12.48 -34.17
CA GLU A 98 9.65 -12.30 -32.99
C GLU A 98 8.51 -11.36 -33.36
N GLN A 99 7.31 -11.72 -32.94
CA GLN A 99 6.12 -10.88 -33.08
C GLN A 99 5.33 -10.95 -31.77
N ILE A 100 4.99 -9.79 -31.22
CA ILE A 100 4.14 -9.66 -30.03
C ILE A 100 2.94 -8.82 -30.41
N ASP A 101 1.74 -9.39 -30.25
CA ASP A 101 0.48 -8.71 -30.47
C ASP A 101 -0.22 -8.48 -29.13
N VAL A 102 -0.72 -7.29 -28.89
CA VAL A 102 -1.52 -6.92 -27.71
C VAL A 102 -2.99 -7.00 -28.10
N ASN A 103 -3.74 -7.84 -27.40
CA ASN A 103 -5.16 -8.04 -27.66
C ASN A 103 -6.02 -7.06 -26.86
N LYS A 104 -7.23 -6.77 -27.35
CA LYS A 104 -8.17 -5.83 -26.69
C LYS A 104 -8.67 -6.31 -25.32
N ASP A 105 -8.56 -7.57 -25.02
CA ASP A 105 -8.93 -8.19 -23.75
C ASP A 105 -7.79 -8.18 -22.70
N GLY A 106 -6.67 -7.50 -23.01
CA GLY A 106 -5.50 -7.43 -22.15
C GLY A 106 -4.57 -8.64 -22.21
N SER A 107 -4.87 -9.64 -23.07
CA SER A 107 -3.96 -10.75 -23.34
C SER A 107 -2.90 -10.38 -24.37
N PHE A 108 -1.79 -11.11 -24.36
CA PHE A 108 -0.68 -10.94 -25.30
C PHE A 108 -0.45 -12.21 -26.09
N THR A 109 -0.19 -12.06 -27.37
CA THR A 109 0.20 -13.19 -28.24
C THR A 109 1.67 -13.01 -28.61
N SER A 110 2.51 -13.99 -28.29
CA SER A 110 3.93 -14.02 -28.66
C SER A 110 4.21 -15.16 -29.62
N ASP A 111 4.87 -14.85 -30.75
CA ASP A 111 5.29 -15.79 -31.79
C ASP A 111 6.81 -15.74 -31.91
N ARG A 112 7.49 -16.83 -31.54
CA ARG A 112 8.96 -16.93 -31.52
C ARG A 112 9.46 -18.24 -32.15
N LEU A 113 10.66 -18.17 -32.72
CA LEU A 113 11.44 -19.36 -33.07
C LEU A 113 12.29 -19.72 -31.84
N ILE A 114 11.94 -20.83 -31.19
CA ILE A 114 12.63 -21.30 -29.98
C ILE A 114 13.05 -22.74 -30.14
N GLU A 115 14.17 -23.13 -29.55
CA GLU A 115 14.60 -24.51 -29.52
C GLU A 115 13.85 -25.26 -28.43
N ILE A 116 13.02 -26.24 -28.81
CA ILE A 116 12.17 -27.02 -27.89
C ILE A 116 12.46 -28.49 -28.03
N ASN A 117 12.70 -29.20 -26.91
CA ASN A 117 12.68 -30.66 -26.91
C ASN A 117 11.25 -31.19 -26.74
N LYS A 118 11.04 -32.49 -27.04
CA LYS A 118 9.71 -33.09 -26.95
C LYS A 118 9.09 -33.06 -25.55
N GLU A 119 9.90 -33.06 -24.51
CA GLU A 119 9.47 -33.05 -23.10
C GLU A 119 8.91 -31.70 -22.68
N ASN A 120 9.48 -30.62 -23.21
CA ASN A 120 9.12 -29.23 -22.88
C ASN A 120 7.96 -28.67 -23.73
N LEU A 121 7.52 -29.38 -24.76
CA LEU A 121 6.42 -28.94 -25.64
C LEU A 121 5.10 -28.66 -24.93
N LYS A 122 4.88 -29.30 -23.80
CA LYS A 122 3.66 -29.21 -23.00
C LYS A 122 3.90 -28.59 -21.62
N ASN A 123 5.10 -28.11 -21.35
CA ASN A 123 5.44 -27.51 -20.07
C ASN A 123 5.12 -26.01 -20.10
N PRO A 124 4.08 -25.54 -19.37
CA PRO A 124 3.67 -24.14 -19.37
C PRO A 124 4.77 -23.18 -18.89
N GLU A 125 5.50 -23.55 -17.84
CA GLU A 125 6.57 -22.70 -17.27
C GLU A 125 7.74 -22.56 -18.25
N PHE A 126 8.13 -23.66 -18.91
CA PHE A 126 9.16 -23.59 -19.94
C PHE A 126 8.74 -22.68 -21.10
N LEU A 127 7.50 -22.81 -21.58
CA LEU A 127 7.00 -22.01 -22.69
C LEU A 127 6.93 -20.52 -22.33
N LEU A 128 6.47 -20.17 -21.14
CA LEU A 128 6.46 -18.80 -20.65
C LEU A 128 7.88 -18.21 -20.61
N ASN A 129 8.80 -18.90 -19.95
CA ASN A 129 10.19 -18.46 -19.84
C ASN A 129 10.88 -18.32 -21.20
N ALA A 130 10.66 -19.27 -22.13
CA ALA A 130 11.23 -19.24 -23.48
C ALA A 130 10.71 -18.07 -24.31
N HIS A 131 9.52 -17.57 -24.02
CA HIS A 131 8.93 -16.38 -24.62
C HIS A 131 9.21 -15.10 -23.85
N GLY A 132 9.95 -15.16 -22.71
CA GLY A 132 10.34 -14.00 -21.92
C GLY A 132 9.27 -13.53 -20.93
N TYR A 133 8.28 -14.36 -20.63
CA TYR A 133 7.26 -14.10 -19.62
C TYR A 133 7.56 -14.83 -18.34
N ASN A 134 7.55 -14.11 -17.21
CA ASN A 134 7.75 -14.70 -15.89
C ASN A 134 6.51 -15.55 -15.50
N PRO A 135 6.66 -16.87 -15.21
CA PRO A 135 5.54 -17.73 -14.83
C PRO A 135 4.81 -17.30 -13.55
N LEU A 136 5.45 -16.50 -12.69
CA LEU A 136 4.83 -15.93 -11.48
C LEU A 136 3.88 -14.77 -11.79
N GLU A 137 4.15 -14.03 -12.87
CA GLU A 137 3.40 -12.84 -13.26
C GLU A 137 2.40 -13.11 -14.40
N TRP A 138 2.62 -14.19 -15.16
CA TRP A 138 1.88 -14.47 -16.37
C TRP A 138 1.30 -15.89 -16.39
N GLU A 139 0.11 -16.01 -16.92
CA GLU A 139 -0.57 -17.29 -17.14
C GLU A 139 -0.60 -17.62 -18.62
N LEU A 140 -0.28 -18.88 -18.94
CA LEU A 140 -0.39 -19.42 -20.30
C LEU A 140 -1.85 -19.75 -20.60
N VAL A 141 -2.50 -18.97 -21.49
CA VAL A 141 -3.88 -19.21 -21.93
C VAL A 141 -3.93 -20.29 -22.99
N SER A 142 -3.02 -20.25 -23.94
CA SER A 142 -2.89 -21.26 -24.98
C SER A 142 -1.50 -21.30 -25.59
N ALA A 143 -1.09 -22.45 -26.11
CA ALA A 143 0.16 -22.60 -26.84
C ALA A 143 -0.04 -23.41 -28.10
N ARG A 144 0.62 -23.00 -29.18
CA ARG A 144 0.69 -23.74 -30.46
C ARG A 144 2.14 -23.90 -30.86
N ASN A 145 2.67 -25.11 -30.72
CA ASN A 145 4.05 -25.44 -31.04
C ASN A 145 4.08 -26.26 -32.35
N SER A 146 4.95 -25.88 -33.25
CA SER A 146 5.16 -26.57 -34.55
C SER A 146 6.60 -27.00 -34.66
N ILE A 147 6.81 -28.22 -35.07
CA ILE A 147 8.12 -28.80 -35.34
C ILE A 147 8.13 -29.30 -36.78
N TRP A 148 9.15 -28.93 -37.54
CA TRP A 148 9.34 -29.43 -38.87
C TRP A 148 10.82 -29.67 -39.18
N ASN A 149 11.10 -30.52 -40.14
CA ASN A 149 12.46 -30.85 -40.55
C ASN A 149 12.79 -30.11 -41.83
N GLN A 150 13.99 -29.55 -41.90
CA GLN A 150 14.55 -28.98 -43.10
C GLN A 150 15.83 -29.74 -43.47
N GLY A 151 15.85 -30.34 -44.62
CA GLY A 151 17.03 -31.00 -45.21
C GLY A 151 17.95 -30.00 -45.88
N GLY A 152 19.25 -30.04 -45.55
CA GLY A 152 20.28 -29.21 -46.18
C GLY A 152 21.54 -30.03 -46.44
N LYS A 153 22.55 -29.47 -47.15
CA LYS A 153 23.83 -30.15 -47.47
C LYS A 153 24.59 -30.62 -46.23
N SER A 154 24.27 -30.12 -45.05
CA SER A 154 24.86 -30.45 -43.73
C SER A 154 24.01 -31.39 -42.87
N GLY A 155 22.96 -32.02 -43.41
CA GLY A 155 22.05 -32.93 -42.69
C GLY A 155 20.66 -32.36 -42.43
N ILE A 156 19.85 -33.11 -41.69
CA ILE A 156 18.49 -32.74 -41.33
C ILE A 156 18.55 -31.88 -40.05
N LYS A 157 18.04 -30.65 -40.11
CA LYS A 157 17.85 -29.78 -38.92
C LYS A 157 16.37 -29.72 -38.55
N ASN A 158 16.08 -29.90 -37.28
CA ASN A 158 14.75 -29.66 -36.73
C ASN A 158 14.59 -28.16 -36.44
N LEU A 159 13.50 -27.61 -36.96
CA LEU A 159 13.11 -26.21 -36.70
C LEU A 159 11.85 -26.19 -35.85
N TYR A 160 11.76 -25.18 -35.00
CA TYR A 160 10.68 -25.06 -34.06
C TYR A 160 10.08 -23.66 -34.13
N ALA A 161 8.76 -23.58 -34.16
CA ALA A 161 8.04 -22.33 -33.98
C ALA A 161 7.06 -22.51 -32.83
N SER A 162 7.04 -21.54 -31.93
CA SER A 162 6.14 -21.50 -30.79
C SER A 162 5.34 -20.21 -30.81
N LYS A 163 4.03 -20.36 -30.69
CA LYS A 163 3.11 -19.25 -30.54
C LYS A 163 2.32 -19.47 -29.26
N ILE A 164 2.41 -18.52 -28.32
CA ILE A 164 1.68 -18.56 -27.07
C ILE A 164 0.75 -17.37 -26.93
N ASN A 165 -0.35 -17.58 -26.21
CA ASN A 165 -1.23 -16.51 -25.76
C ASN A 165 -1.15 -16.49 -24.23
N VAL A 166 -0.84 -15.34 -23.67
CA VAL A 166 -0.61 -15.14 -22.24
C VAL A 166 -1.47 -13.99 -21.74
N LYS A 167 -1.88 -14.07 -20.50
CA LYS A 167 -2.51 -12.95 -19.77
C LYS A 167 -1.79 -12.70 -18.44
N PRO A 168 -1.81 -11.47 -17.93
CA PRO A 168 -1.35 -11.23 -16.57
C PRO A 168 -2.12 -12.10 -15.57
N ARG A 169 -1.43 -12.68 -14.59
CA ARG A 169 -2.09 -13.41 -13.50
C ARG A 169 -2.80 -12.42 -12.60
N THR A 170 -4.09 -12.23 -12.81
CA THR A 170 -4.94 -11.45 -11.89
C THR A 170 -5.21 -12.18 -10.57
N GLU A 171 -5.03 -13.50 -10.55
CA GLU A 171 -5.29 -14.36 -9.38
C GLU A 171 -4.14 -14.42 -8.37
N ILE A 172 -2.91 -13.98 -8.71
CA ILE A 172 -1.79 -13.98 -7.76
C ILE A 172 -2.09 -13.07 -6.56
N SER A 173 -2.77 -11.95 -6.81
CA SER A 173 -3.17 -11.04 -5.73
C SER A 173 -4.18 -11.66 -4.78
N GLN A 174 -5.05 -12.51 -5.29
CA GLN A 174 -6.07 -13.17 -4.47
C GLN A 174 -5.47 -14.34 -3.69
N ILE A 175 -4.55 -15.09 -4.30
CA ILE A 175 -3.81 -16.18 -3.63
C ILE A 175 -2.86 -15.64 -2.56
N GLU A 176 -2.12 -14.56 -2.81
CA GLU A 176 -1.25 -13.95 -1.79
C GLU A 176 -2.06 -13.36 -0.63
N ILE A 177 -3.21 -12.77 -0.90
CA ILE A 177 -4.15 -12.31 0.12
C ILE A 177 -4.77 -13.51 0.85
N GLU A 178 -5.19 -14.54 0.14
CA GLU A 178 -5.75 -15.77 0.73
C GLU A 178 -4.69 -16.52 1.57
N GLU A 179 -3.45 -16.67 1.10
CA GLU A 179 -2.35 -17.24 1.87
C GLU A 179 -2.00 -16.41 3.10
N PHE A 180 -2.00 -15.08 2.98
CA PHE A 180 -1.83 -14.18 4.12
C PHE A 180 -2.96 -14.34 5.14
N TYR A 181 -4.22 -14.42 4.68
CA TYR A 181 -5.37 -14.68 5.56
C TYR A 181 -5.33 -16.11 6.13
N GLU A 182 -4.95 -17.12 5.35
CA GLU A 182 -4.79 -18.48 5.87
C GLU A 182 -3.71 -18.58 6.93
N ASP A 183 -2.61 -17.85 6.78
CA ASP A 183 -1.53 -17.79 7.77
C ASP A 183 -1.96 -17.04 9.04
N LEU A 184 -2.69 -15.95 8.88
CA LEU A 184 -3.36 -15.25 9.99
C LEU A 184 -4.35 -16.17 10.71
N VAL A 185 -5.17 -16.92 9.98
CA VAL A 185 -6.18 -17.85 10.55
C VAL A 185 -5.51 -19.07 11.18
N ARG A 186 -4.42 -19.63 10.60
CA ARG A 186 -3.66 -20.75 11.20
C ARG A 186 -3.02 -20.38 12.53
N ASN A 187 -2.55 -19.14 12.65
CA ASN A 187 -1.95 -18.62 13.87
C ASN A 187 -2.99 -18.04 14.84
N TYR A 188 -4.25 -17.91 14.37
CA TYR A 188 -5.36 -17.45 15.18
C TYR A 188 -5.75 -18.53 16.20
N LYS A 189 -5.39 -18.31 17.45
CA LYS A 189 -5.99 -19.04 18.57
C LYS A 189 -7.22 -18.24 18.99
N PRO A 190 -8.45 -18.74 18.74
CA PRO A 190 -9.63 -18.08 19.23
C PRO A 190 -9.55 -18.06 20.76
N THR A 191 -9.08 -16.95 21.30
CA THR A 191 -9.31 -16.65 22.70
C THR A 191 -10.80 -16.36 22.82
N ASN A 192 -11.46 -16.98 23.79
CA ASN A 192 -12.84 -16.67 24.18
C ASN A 192 -12.86 -15.25 24.81
N ARG A 193 -12.47 -14.24 24.03
CA ARG A 193 -12.62 -12.85 24.41
C ARG A 193 -13.99 -12.42 23.98
N ASP A 194 -14.79 -11.98 24.94
CA ASP A 194 -15.91 -11.12 24.64
C ASP A 194 -15.43 -10.03 23.68
N TYR A 195 -16.02 -9.96 22.50
CA TYR A 195 -15.79 -8.92 21.50
C TYR A 195 -16.01 -7.50 22.05
N PHE A 196 -16.41 -7.39 23.28
CA PHE A 196 -16.68 -6.20 24.08
C PHE A 196 -15.72 -6.05 25.27
N THR A 197 -14.48 -6.52 25.18
CA THR A 197 -13.49 -6.18 26.22
C THR A 197 -13.37 -4.66 26.22
N LYS A 198 -14.08 -4.03 27.14
CA LYS A 198 -14.02 -2.58 27.31
C LYS A 198 -12.57 -2.21 27.67
N LEU A 199 -11.98 -1.34 26.87
CA LEU A 199 -10.72 -0.70 27.24
C LEU A 199 -10.82 -0.20 28.68
N LYS A 200 -9.80 -0.44 29.49
CA LYS A 200 -9.68 0.24 30.79
C LYS A 200 -9.41 1.71 30.52
N VAL A 201 -10.43 2.51 30.70
CA VAL A 201 -10.36 3.95 30.47
C VAL A 201 -10.28 4.65 31.81
N ASP A 202 -9.16 5.30 32.04
CA ASP A 202 -8.95 6.13 33.21
C ASP A 202 -9.79 7.43 33.14
N ASP A 203 -9.74 8.23 34.20
CA ASP A 203 -10.34 9.55 34.15
C ASP A 203 -9.51 10.49 33.26
N GLY A 204 -10.18 11.33 32.47
CA GLY A 204 -9.55 12.22 31.50
C GLY A 204 -10.46 12.59 30.33
N VAL A 205 -9.89 13.18 29.31
CA VAL A 205 -10.58 13.56 28.07
C VAL A 205 -10.54 12.44 27.04
N LEU A 206 -11.50 12.42 26.14
CA LEU A 206 -11.39 11.70 24.88
C LEU A 206 -10.59 12.58 23.91
N TYR A 207 -9.56 12.00 23.29
CA TYR A 207 -8.78 12.66 22.26
C TYR A 207 -9.08 11.98 20.93
N GLU A 208 -9.72 12.71 20.03
CA GLU A 208 -10.14 12.21 18.72
C GLU A 208 -9.14 12.63 17.65
N ILE A 209 -8.70 11.69 16.80
CA ILE A 209 -7.77 11.90 15.68
C ILE A 209 -8.46 11.46 14.39
N PRO A 210 -9.30 12.30 13.76
CA PRO A 210 -10.02 11.95 12.56
C PRO A 210 -9.20 12.27 11.31
N ILE A 211 -8.36 11.33 10.86
CA ILE A 211 -7.61 11.45 9.60
C ILE A 211 -8.55 11.10 8.46
N MET A 212 -9.07 12.13 7.78
CA MET A 212 -10.08 11.98 6.73
C MET A 212 -9.44 12.09 5.34
N ASP A 213 -9.97 11.30 4.38
CA ASP A 213 -9.62 11.36 2.96
C ASP A 213 -8.09 11.37 2.75
N LEU A 214 -7.38 10.39 3.32
CA LEU A 214 -5.93 10.27 3.15
C LEU A 214 -5.56 9.89 1.73
N HIS A 215 -6.40 9.08 1.07
CA HIS A 215 -6.18 8.58 -0.28
C HIS A 215 -4.77 8.01 -0.49
N TYR A 216 -4.35 7.09 0.39
CA TYR A 216 -3.07 6.40 0.24
C TYR A 216 -3.03 5.67 -1.10
N GLY A 217 -1.96 5.89 -1.88
CA GLY A 217 -1.81 5.37 -3.25
C GLY A 217 -2.31 6.31 -4.35
N LYS A 218 -2.82 7.50 -4.02
CA LYS A 218 -3.11 8.57 -4.98
C LYS A 218 -1.81 9.09 -5.60
N PHE A 219 -1.86 9.40 -6.90
CA PHE A 219 -0.76 10.06 -7.59
C PHE A 219 -1.25 11.37 -8.23
N ALA A 220 -0.59 12.46 -7.89
CA ALA A 220 -0.79 13.76 -8.51
C ALA A 220 0.56 14.37 -8.88
N SER A 221 0.70 14.80 -10.15
CA SER A 221 1.92 15.44 -10.63
C SER A 221 1.86 16.94 -10.40
N GLY A 222 2.86 17.51 -9.75
CA GLY A 222 2.97 18.95 -9.54
C GLY A 222 3.07 19.79 -10.82
N ASN A 223 3.20 19.15 -11.98
CA ASN A 223 3.13 19.83 -13.27
C ASN A 223 1.68 20.11 -13.75
N LEU A 224 0.71 19.41 -13.17
CA LEU A 224 -0.71 19.46 -13.53
C LEU A 224 -1.59 20.00 -12.41
N THR A 225 -1.05 20.09 -11.19
CA THR A 225 -1.75 20.55 -9.98
C THR A 225 -0.90 21.55 -9.22
N ASN A 226 -1.42 22.17 -8.16
CA ASN A 226 -0.66 23.10 -7.32
C ASN A 226 0.39 22.43 -6.41
N GLY A 227 0.53 21.10 -6.46
CA GLY A 227 1.50 20.35 -5.68
C GLY A 227 1.51 18.89 -6.08
N SER A 228 2.58 18.18 -5.74
CA SER A 228 2.65 16.73 -5.93
C SER A 228 1.97 15.99 -4.76
N TYR A 229 1.40 14.82 -5.05
CA TYR A 229 0.93 13.88 -4.03
C TYR A 229 1.23 12.47 -4.46
N ASP A 230 1.76 11.66 -3.56
CA ASP A 230 2.03 10.24 -3.73
C ASP A 230 1.98 9.53 -2.36
N TYR A 231 2.23 8.23 -2.34
CA TYR A 231 2.22 7.45 -1.11
C TYR A 231 3.26 7.91 -0.08
N ILE A 232 4.43 8.41 -0.52
CA ILE A 232 5.48 8.93 0.38
C ILE A 232 4.98 10.18 1.09
N ILE A 233 4.30 11.05 0.35
CA ILE A 233 3.70 12.27 0.91
C ILE A 233 2.55 11.90 1.85
N ALA A 234 1.72 10.90 1.49
CA ALA A 234 0.66 10.39 2.36
C ALA A 234 1.21 9.85 3.69
N GLU A 235 2.28 9.06 3.66
CA GLU A 235 2.98 8.58 4.86
C GLU A 235 3.55 9.74 5.69
N LYS A 236 4.16 10.72 5.05
CA LYS A 236 4.65 11.91 5.73
C LYS A 236 3.51 12.67 6.43
N CYS A 237 2.38 12.87 5.75
CA CYS A 237 1.19 13.51 6.32
C CYS A 237 0.70 12.76 7.55
N PHE A 238 0.51 11.44 7.42
CA PHE A 238 0.08 10.58 8.52
C PHE A 238 1.05 10.66 9.72
N ASN A 239 2.34 10.47 9.48
CA ASN A 239 3.36 10.49 10.52
C ASN A 239 3.48 11.87 11.21
N THR A 240 3.32 12.96 10.46
CA THR A 240 3.25 14.32 11.04
C THR A 240 2.08 14.44 11.99
N ILE A 241 0.88 13.99 11.55
CA ILE A 241 -0.32 14.03 12.40
C ILE A 241 -0.14 13.22 13.68
N ILE A 242 0.37 11.99 13.57
CA ILE A 242 0.60 11.12 14.73
C ILE A 242 1.61 11.78 15.70
N THR A 243 2.70 12.32 15.17
CA THR A 243 3.74 12.95 15.98
C THR A 243 3.21 14.18 16.75
N GLU A 244 2.52 15.10 16.05
CA GLU A 244 1.98 16.31 16.67
C GLU A 244 0.82 16.00 17.62
N ALA A 245 -0.01 15.00 17.31
CA ALA A 245 -1.04 14.52 18.22
C ALA A 245 -0.42 13.95 19.52
N ILE A 246 0.66 13.17 19.43
CA ILE A 246 1.39 12.65 20.59
C ILE A 246 1.94 13.79 21.45
N GLU A 247 2.52 14.83 20.83
CA GLU A 247 3.04 15.98 21.59
C GLU A 247 1.91 16.72 22.34
N ASP A 248 0.74 16.87 21.74
CA ASP A 248 -0.42 17.47 22.41
C ASP A 248 -0.98 16.54 23.51
N ILE A 249 -1.07 15.23 23.26
CA ILE A 249 -1.51 14.21 24.23
C ILE A 249 -0.64 14.21 25.48
N LYS A 250 0.69 14.33 25.34
CA LYS A 250 1.62 14.40 26.48
C LYS A 250 1.32 15.55 27.42
N SER A 251 0.74 16.64 26.92
CA SER A 251 0.38 17.82 27.73
C SER A 251 -0.95 17.68 28.48
N ARG A 252 -1.70 16.58 28.25
CA ARG A 252 -3.08 16.38 28.70
C ARG A 252 -3.25 15.08 29.48
N LYS A 253 -4.29 15.03 30.28
CA LYS A 253 -4.76 13.78 30.90
C LYS A 253 -5.76 13.13 29.91
N VAL A 254 -5.25 12.29 29.02
CA VAL A 254 -6.07 11.59 28.02
C VAL A 254 -6.51 10.25 28.59
N ALA A 255 -7.81 10.02 28.57
CA ALA A 255 -8.42 8.76 29.03
C ALA A 255 -8.51 7.73 27.92
N LYS A 256 -8.76 8.19 26.70
CA LYS A 256 -8.90 7.34 25.50
C LYS A 256 -8.58 8.16 24.25
N ILE A 257 -7.92 7.54 23.30
CA ILE A 257 -7.77 8.05 21.93
C ILE A 257 -8.82 7.35 21.06
N LEU A 258 -9.55 8.11 20.27
CA LEU A 258 -10.48 7.61 19.26
C LEU A 258 -9.96 7.96 17.87
N MET A 259 -9.78 6.97 17.02
CA MET A 259 -9.31 7.15 15.66
C MET A 259 -10.27 6.51 14.67
N PRO A 260 -11.11 7.28 13.97
CA PRO A 260 -11.88 6.79 12.85
C PRO A 260 -10.94 6.33 11.72
N ILE A 261 -11.16 5.11 11.22
CA ILE A 261 -10.36 4.48 10.14
C ILE A 261 -11.26 4.14 8.98
N GLY A 262 -10.78 4.31 7.77
CA GLY A 262 -11.52 4.28 6.52
C GLY A 262 -11.68 5.71 6.00
N ASN A 263 -12.91 6.10 5.65
CA ASN A 263 -13.17 7.45 5.12
C ASN A 263 -12.27 7.79 3.92
N ASP A 264 -12.24 6.92 2.91
CA ASP A 264 -11.34 7.05 1.77
C ASP A 264 -9.86 7.06 2.20
N LEU A 265 -9.50 6.07 3.04
CA LEU A 265 -8.14 5.81 3.47
C LEU A 265 -7.24 5.44 2.29
N LEU A 266 -7.75 4.55 1.40
CA LEU A 266 -7.10 4.16 0.16
C LEU A 266 -7.70 4.90 -1.04
N HIS A 267 -6.89 5.13 -2.06
CA HIS A 267 -7.35 5.87 -3.23
C HIS A 267 -8.21 5.04 -4.20
N PHE A 268 -8.03 3.71 -4.22
CA PHE A 268 -8.78 2.79 -5.08
C PHE A 268 -8.99 1.43 -4.39
N ASP A 269 -9.96 0.66 -4.89
CA ASP A 269 -10.51 -0.53 -4.22
C ASP A 269 -10.14 -1.86 -4.89
N ASN A 270 -9.44 -1.84 -6.03
CA ASN A 270 -9.20 -3.05 -6.82
C ASN A 270 -7.93 -2.96 -7.67
N VAL A 271 -7.52 -4.10 -8.21
CA VAL A 271 -6.31 -4.24 -9.05
C VAL A 271 -6.37 -3.47 -10.38
N GLN A 272 -7.55 -2.99 -10.80
CA GLN A 272 -7.72 -2.16 -11.98
C GLN A 272 -7.44 -0.67 -11.69
N GLY A 273 -7.09 -0.31 -10.46
CA GLY A 273 -6.88 1.09 -10.07
C GLY A 273 -8.17 1.91 -10.08
N ALA A 274 -9.28 1.30 -9.68
CA ALA A 274 -10.59 1.95 -9.71
C ALA A 274 -11.25 1.95 -8.33
N THR A 275 -12.12 2.96 -8.08
CA THR A 275 -12.93 3.01 -6.86
C THR A 275 -13.89 1.83 -6.78
N THR A 276 -14.55 1.64 -5.65
CA THR A 276 -15.60 0.62 -5.44
C THR A 276 -16.68 0.62 -6.54
N ARG A 277 -16.98 1.78 -7.12
CA ARG A 277 -17.96 1.91 -8.22
C ARG A 277 -17.35 1.84 -9.62
N GLY A 278 -16.07 1.58 -9.74
CA GLY A 278 -15.39 1.41 -11.03
C GLY A 278 -14.88 2.70 -11.67
N THR A 279 -14.81 3.82 -10.94
CA THR A 279 -14.18 5.05 -11.45
C THR A 279 -12.67 4.89 -11.40
N ALA A 280 -12.00 4.97 -12.56
CA ALA A 280 -10.55 4.90 -12.66
C ALA A 280 -9.88 6.04 -11.88
N GLN A 281 -8.77 5.75 -11.23
CA GLN A 281 -8.02 6.67 -10.39
C GLN A 281 -6.56 6.76 -10.84
N ASP A 282 -5.98 7.95 -10.71
CA ASP A 282 -4.56 8.16 -10.99
C ASP A 282 -3.70 7.59 -9.85
N THR A 283 -2.91 6.58 -10.14
CA THR A 283 -2.02 5.91 -9.20
C THR A 283 -0.71 5.50 -9.85
N ASN A 284 0.35 5.45 -9.06
CA ASN A 284 1.65 4.90 -9.44
C ASN A 284 2.02 3.65 -8.62
N MET A 285 1.03 3.04 -7.94
CA MET A 285 1.21 1.85 -7.12
C MET A 285 0.31 0.71 -7.58
N ARG A 286 0.74 -0.52 -7.34
CA ARG A 286 -0.14 -1.68 -7.41
C ARG A 286 -1.03 -1.75 -6.17
N HIS A 287 -2.20 -2.36 -6.29
CA HIS A 287 -3.15 -2.50 -5.17
C HIS A 287 -2.51 -3.18 -3.95
N GLN A 288 -1.68 -4.22 -4.16
CA GLN A 288 -1.02 -4.95 -3.09
C GLN A 288 0.04 -4.10 -2.36
N GLU A 289 0.79 -3.29 -3.09
CA GLU A 289 1.79 -2.37 -2.52
C GLU A 289 1.10 -1.30 -1.68
N MET A 290 0.01 -0.75 -2.20
CA MET A 290 -0.83 0.22 -1.51
C MET A 290 -1.41 -0.37 -0.21
N PHE A 291 -2.00 -1.55 -0.29
CA PHE A 291 -2.59 -2.24 0.86
C PHE A 291 -1.53 -2.51 1.94
N LYS A 292 -0.40 -3.13 1.55
CA LYS A 292 0.69 -3.47 2.48
C LYS A 292 1.26 -2.22 3.14
N GLY A 293 1.62 -1.20 2.36
CA GLY A 293 2.22 0.03 2.89
C GLY A 293 1.26 0.76 3.85
N CYS A 294 -0.03 0.81 3.51
CA CYS A 294 -1.03 1.41 4.38
C CYS A 294 -1.18 0.66 5.71
N VAL A 295 -1.22 -0.68 5.69
CA VAL A 295 -1.28 -1.50 6.91
C VAL A 295 -0.04 -1.27 7.79
N GLU A 296 1.16 -1.28 7.21
CA GLU A 296 2.41 -1.04 7.95
C GLU A 296 2.44 0.36 8.58
N MET A 297 2.01 1.38 7.83
CA MET A 297 1.90 2.76 8.32
C MET A 297 0.94 2.86 9.51
N LEU A 298 -0.25 2.28 9.40
CA LEU A 298 -1.27 2.28 10.47
C LEU A 298 -0.79 1.54 11.71
N ILE A 299 -0.22 0.35 11.57
CA ILE A 299 0.31 -0.42 12.71
C ILE A 299 1.33 0.40 13.50
N ASN A 300 2.27 1.05 12.80
CA ASN A 300 3.29 1.86 13.43
C ASN A 300 2.68 3.05 14.20
N GLY A 301 1.75 3.79 13.59
CA GLY A 301 1.10 4.93 14.21
C GLY A 301 0.22 4.56 15.41
N ILE A 302 -0.58 3.49 15.28
CA ILE A 302 -1.46 3.00 16.34
C ILE A 302 -0.63 2.49 17.52
N THR A 303 0.44 1.73 17.25
CA THR A 303 1.37 1.27 18.31
C THR A 303 1.98 2.45 19.07
N ALA A 304 2.44 3.48 18.35
CA ALA A 304 2.99 4.67 18.99
C ALA A 304 1.95 5.41 19.88
N LEU A 305 0.71 5.53 19.41
CA LEU A 305 -0.37 6.15 20.20
C LEU A 305 -0.74 5.33 21.44
N SER A 306 -0.75 3.99 21.33
CA SER A 306 -1.14 3.09 22.43
C SER A 306 -0.19 3.12 23.62
N GLU A 307 1.02 3.66 23.46
CA GLU A 307 1.95 3.90 24.55
C GLU A 307 1.49 5.03 25.51
N PHE A 308 0.62 5.92 25.05
CA PHE A 308 0.19 7.10 25.81
C PHE A 308 -1.21 6.98 26.40
N ALA A 309 -2.13 6.34 25.70
CA ALA A 309 -3.49 6.06 26.15
C ALA A 309 -4.11 4.91 25.34
N PRO A 310 -5.14 4.24 25.88
CA PRO A 310 -5.90 3.24 25.12
C PRO A 310 -6.47 3.82 23.82
N VAL A 311 -6.32 3.08 22.71
CA VAL A 311 -6.74 3.48 21.36
C VAL A 311 -7.96 2.68 20.94
N GLU A 312 -9.01 3.35 20.56
CA GLU A 312 -10.17 2.76 19.89
C GLU A 312 -10.17 3.14 18.41
N LEU A 313 -10.09 2.15 17.54
CA LEU A 313 -10.22 2.30 16.09
C LEU A 313 -11.67 2.06 15.70
N MET A 314 -12.26 3.00 14.98
CA MET A 314 -13.66 2.94 14.57
C MET A 314 -13.75 2.92 13.03
N TYR A 315 -14.22 1.81 12.47
CA TYR A 315 -14.32 1.67 11.02
C TYR A 315 -15.44 2.52 10.44
N VAL A 316 -15.12 3.37 9.50
CA VAL A 316 -16.06 4.19 8.71
C VAL A 316 -15.77 3.98 7.23
N PRO A 317 -16.66 3.29 6.47
CA PRO A 317 -16.40 3.00 5.07
C PRO A 317 -16.44 4.26 4.21
N GLY A 318 -15.52 4.37 3.26
CA GLY A 318 -15.49 5.39 2.22
C GLY A 318 -16.21 4.95 0.93
N ASN A 319 -16.14 5.77 -0.12
CA ASN A 319 -16.65 5.44 -1.45
C ASN A 319 -15.54 5.01 -2.43
N HIS A 320 -14.29 5.32 -2.13
CA HIS A 320 -13.14 4.90 -2.95
C HIS A 320 -12.71 3.46 -2.64
N ASP A 321 -12.78 3.01 -1.39
CA ASP A 321 -12.07 1.86 -0.86
C ASP A 321 -12.93 0.94 0.01
N PHE A 322 -14.23 0.87 -0.23
CA PHE A 322 -15.20 0.17 0.63
C PHE A 322 -14.78 -1.26 1.01
N SER A 323 -14.28 -2.04 0.05
CA SER A 323 -13.84 -3.42 0.29
C SER A 323 -12.45 -3.47 0.91
N SER A 324 -11.50 -2.72 0.35
CA SER A 324 -10.10 -2.75 0.78
C SER A 324 -9.90 -2.17 2.17
N SER A 325 -10.63 -1.09 2.53
CA SER A 325 -10.58 -0.53 3.88
C SER A 325 -11.15 -1.49 4.93
N TRP A 326 -12.17 -2.28 4.57
CA TRP A 326 -12.66 -3.36 5.42
C TRP A 326 -11.58 -4.42 5.69
N HIS A 327 -10.87 -4.85 4.65
CA HIS A 327 -9.78 -5.81 4.81
C HIS A 327 -8.63 -5.25 5.66
N ILE A 328 -8.32 -3.96 5.55
CA ILE A 328 -7.34 -3.30 6.43
C ILE A 328 -7.81 -3.37 7.89
N VAL A 329 -9.05 -3.01 8.17
CA VAL A 329 -9.59 -3.05 9.53
C VAL A 329 -9.56 -4.47 10.12
N MET A 330 -9.91 -5.49 9.32
CA MET A 330 -9.79 -6.88 9.74
C MET A 330 -8.34 -7.30 10.01
N THR A 331 -7.39 -6.79 9.22
CA THR A 331 -5.95 -7.02 9.43
C THR A 331 -5.47 -6.36 10.73
N LEU A 332 -5.89 -5.13 11.00
CA LEU A 332 -5.57 -4.43 12.24
C LEU A 332 -6.19 -5.14 13.46
N TRP A 333 -7.44 -5.60 13.32
CA TRP A 333 -8.08 -6.40 14.36
C TRP A 333 -7.28 -7.68 14.64
N ALA A 334 -6.86 -8.42 13.61
CA ALA A 334 -6.06 -9.63 13.77
C ALA A 334 -4.69 -9.33 14.38
N TYR A 335 -4.08 -8.20 14.04
CA TYR A 335 -2.78 -7.79 14.59
C TYR A 335 -2.87 -7.38 16.07
N PHE A 336 -3.88 -6.58 16.43
CA PHE A 336 -4.01 -6.01 17.77
C PHE A 336 -4.95 -6.79 18.71
N HIS A 337 -5.47 -7.96 18.29
CA HIS A 337 -6.49 -8.69 19.09
C HIS A 337 -6.03 -9.11 20.49
N GLU A 338 -4.73 -9.23 20.70
CA GLU A 338 -4.16 -9.53 22.04
C GLU A 338 -3.68 -8.28 22.80
N ASP A 339 -3.63 -7.12 22.15
CA ASP A 339 -3.22 -5.88 22.80
C ASP A 339 -4.36 -5.32 23.68
N PRO A 340 -4.16 -5.23 25.01
CA PRO A 340 -5.20 -4.71 25.90
C PRO A 340 -5.45 -3.20 25.73
N ASN A 341 -4.55 -2.49 25.07
CA ASN A 341 -4.61 -1.05 24.86
C ASN A 341 -5.19 -0.66 23.51
N VAL A 342 -5.46 -1.61 22.62
CA VAL A 342 -6.04 -1.32 21.30
C VAL A 342 -7.34 -2.09 21.11
N LEU A 343 -8.41 -1.35 20.83
CA LEU A 343 -9.70 -1.89 20.45
C LEU A 343 -9.98 -1.56 18.98
N VAL A 344 -10.26 -2.56 18.17
CA VAL A 344 -10.65 -2.37 16.77
C VAL A 344 -12.13 -2.69 16.61
N ASP A 345 -12.94 -1.68 16.28
CA ASP A 345 -14.36 -1.88 15.95
C ASP A 345 -14.48 -2.42 14.53
N VAL A 346 -14.95 -3.65 14.43
CA VAL A 346 -15.16 -4.37 13.16
C VAL A 346 -16.63 -4.37 12.72
N ASP A 347 -17.46 -3.52 13.29
CA ASP A 347 -18.84 -3.36 12.87
C ASP A 347 -18.92 -2.71 11.47
N MET A 348 -19.73 -3.29 10.58
CA MET A 348 -19.83 -2.90 9.17
C MET A 348 -20.87 -1.79 8.91
N HIS A 349 -21.56 -1.30 9.94
CA HIS A 349 -22.51 -0.21 9.74
C HIS A 349 -21.81 1.04 9.21
N PRO A 350 -22.35 1.72 8.21
CA PRO A 350 -21.68 2.85 7.55
C PRO A 350 -21.64 4.11 8.41
N ARG A 351 -22.43 4.16 9.45
CA ARG A 351 -22.47 5.26 10.42
C ARG A 351 -22.13 4.73 11.79
N LYS A 352 -21.24 5.41 12.47
CA LYS A 352 -20.73 5.03 13.79
C LYS A 352 -21.11 6.10 14.82
N TYR A 353 -21.27 5.67 16.04
CA TYR A 353 -21.67 6.51 17.14
C TYR A 353 -20.77 6.29 18.34
N CYS A 354 -20.13 7.36 18.80
CA CYS A 354 -19.34 7.37 20.05
C CYS A 354 -20.08 8.16 21.11
N GLU A 355 -20.38 7.52 22.23
CA GLU A 355 -20.91 8.20 23.41
C GLU A 355 -19.77 8.44 24.39
N TRP A 356 -19.54 9.71 24.73
CA TRP A 356 -18.54 10.13 25.71
C TRP A 356 -19.14 11.09 26.73
N GLY A 357 -19.48 10.55 27.90
CA GLY A 357 -20.19 11.31 28.93
C GLY A 357 -21.49 11.92 28.40
N ASN A 358 -21.57 13.25 28.40
CA ASN A 358 -22.74 13.99 27.90
C ASN A 358 -22.70 14.26 26.39
N SER A 359 -21.76 13.67 25.65
CA SER A 359 -21.61 13.88 24.20
C SER A 359 -21.93 12.63 23.41
N LEU A 360 -22.59 12.81 22.27
CA LEU A 360 -22.79 11.80 21.25
C LEU A 360 -22.20 12.31 19.94
N ILE A 361 -21.26 11.55 19.37
CA ILE A 361 -20.55 11.92 18.15
C ILE A 361 -20.86 10.87 17.08
N MET A 362 -21.33 11.31 15.93
CA MET A 362 -21.54 10.47 14.76
C MET A 362 -20.37 10.60 13.80
N TYR A 363 -19.93 9.49 13.25
CA TYR A 363 -18.93 9.41 12.17
C TYR A 363 -19.55 8.76 10.95
N ALA A 364 -19.41 9.39 9.81
CA ALA A 364 -19.79 8.87 8.50
C ALA A 364 -18.93 9.50 7.42
N HIS A 365 -18.81 8.83 6.27
CA HIS A 365 -18.02 9.40 5.17
C HIS A 365 -18.66 10.70 4.61
N GLY A 366 -19.96 10.75 4.46
CA GLY A 366 -20.67 11.97 4.06
C GLY A 366 -21.23 11.95 2.64
N ASP A 367 -20.81 11.01 1.80
CA ASP A 367 -21.30 10.85 0.41
C ASP A 367 -22.80 10.51 0.33
N LYS A 368 -23.36 9.89 1.39
CA LYS A 368 -24.77 9.44 1.46
C LYS A 368 -25.60 10.20 2.48
N GLU A 369 -25.01 10.68 3.55
CA GLU A 369 -25.69 11.27 4.71
C GLU A 369 -26.13 12.70 4.42
N GLY A 370 -25.19 13.55 4.00
CA GLY A 370 -25.45 14.93 3.59
C GLY A 370 -26.41 15.66 4.52
N LYS A 371 -27.54 16.15 3.95
CA LYS A 371 -28.55 16.93 4.68
C LYS A 371 -29.43 16.12 5.65
N ARG A 372 -29.23 14.80 5.72
CA ARG A 372 -30.06 13.91 6.57
C ARG A 372 -29.37 13.49 7.87
N ALA A 373 -28.11 13.93 8.08
CA ALA A 373 -27.32 13.54 9.24
C ALA A 373 -28.05 13.75 10.58
N ASP A 374 -28.79 14.88 10.70
CA ASP A 374 -29.60 15.22 11.86
C ASP A 374 -30.66 14.16 12.18
N LYS A 375 -31.39 13.72 11.17
CA LYS A 375 -32.45 12.72 11.32
C LYS A 375 -31.89 11.32 11.55
N LEU A 376 -30.82 10.97 10.86
CA LEU A 376 -30.17 9.67 10.97
C LEU A 376 -29.67 9.44 12.40
N MET A 377 -28.96 10.40 12.96
CA MET A 377 -28.44 10.32 14.32
C MET A 377 -29.55 10.16 15.38
N GLN A 378 -30.64 10.91 15.25
CA GLN A 378 -31.82 10.81 16.16
C GLN A 378 -32.55 9.48 16.05
N ILE A 379 -32.55 8.85 14.88
CA ILE A 379 -33.25 7.57 14.64
C ILE A 379 -32.39 6.40 15.07
N GLU A 380 -31.11 6.37 14.60
CA GLU A 380 -30.22 5.22 14.77
C GLU A 380 -29.63 5.15 16.17
N ALA A 381 -29.26 6.29 16.76
CA ALA A 381 -28.72 6.39 18.12
C ALA A 381 -29.74 6.96 19.12
N ARG A 382 -31.00 6.64 18.97
CA ARG A 382 -32.14 7.23 19.69
C ARG A 382 -31.97 7.27 21.22
N GLU A 383 -31.51 6.17 21.80
CA GLU A 383 -31.32 6.10 23.25
C GLU A 383 -30.17 6.97 23.72
N ALA A 384 -29.03 6.92 22.99
CA ALA A 384 -27.86 7.75 23.29
C ALA A 384 -28.20 9.25 23.10
N TRP A 385 -28.93 9.59 22.04
CA TRP A 385 -29.44 10.95 21.81
C TRP A 385 -30.26 11.48 22.98
N GLY A 386 -31.17 10.65 23.50
CA GLY A 386 -32.05 11.05 24.60
C GLY A 386 -31.36 11.24 25.96
N ARG A 387 -30.21 10.60 26.17
CA ARG A 387 -29.44 10.72 27.43
C ARG A 387 -28.24 11.65 27.38
N THR A 388 -27.82 12.09 26.19
CA THR A 388 -26.71 13.02 26.00
C THR A 388 -27.20 14.44 25.72
N LYS A 389 -26.32 15.41 25.90
CA LYS A 389 -26.63 16.84 25.77
C LYS A 389 -25.99 17.48 24.53
N TYR A 390 -24.79 17.04 24.19
CA TYR A 390 -24.00 17.61 23.10
C TYR A 390 -23.93 16.61 21.95
N HIS A 391 -24.32 17.05 20.74
CA HIS A 391 -24.39 16.18 19.59
C HIS A 391 -23.57 16.79 18.45
N GLU A 392 -22.63 16.02 17.92
CA GLU A 392 -21.87 16.42 16.73
C GLU A 392 -21.83 15.29 15.68
N ALA A 393 -21.83 15.66 14.42
CA ALA A 393 -21.61 14.74 13.30
C ALA A 393 -20.37 15.16 12.53
N HIS A 394 -19.40 14.26 12.44
CA HIS A 394 -18.15 14.44 11.72
C HIS A 394 -18.22 13.70 10.39
N LEU A 395 -18.17 14.43 9.29
CA LEU A 395 -18.26 13.96 7.92
C LEU A 395 -16.98 14.29 7.17
N ALA A 396 -16.63 13.46 6.18
CA ALA A 396 -15.51 13.62 5.26
C ALA A 396 -15.99 13.95 3.83
N HIS A 397 -15.38 13.37 2.80
CA HIS A 397 -15.77 13.34 1.40
C HIS A 397 -15.59 14.66 0.62
N LEU A 398 -15.85 15.81 1.22
CA LEU A 398 -15.83 17.09 0.50
C LEU A 398 -14.42 17.70 0.38
N HIS A 399 -13.40 17.04 0.94
CA HIS A 399 -11.99 17.45 0.95
C HIS A 399 -11.73 18.89 1.43
N SER A 400 -12.73 19.52 2.02
CA SER A 400 -12.63 20.90 2.51
C SER A 400 -13.42 21.08 3.79
N GLU A 401 -12.85 21.87 4.70
CA GLU A 401 -13.59 22.29 5.88
C GLU A 401 -14.76 23.19 5.46
N GLN A 402 -15.96 22.70 5.70
CA GLN A 402 -17.15 23.51 5.47
C GLN A 402 -17.71 24.03 6.78
N ALA A 403 -18.35 25.18 6.68
CA ALA A 403 -18.91 25.88 7.82
C ALA A 403 -19.73 24.95 8.71
N ILE A 404 -19.47 25.05 9.99
CA ILE A 404 -20.24 24.39 11.03
C ILE A 404 -21.70 24.76 10.88
N LYS A 405 -22.54 23.75 10.74
CA LYS A 405 -23.99 23.93 10.68
C LYS A 405 -24.60 23.41 11.98
N GLU A 406 -25.13 24.31 12.80
CA GLU A 406 -25.95 23.94 13.94
C GLU A 406 -27.41 23.84 13.51
N LEU A 407 -28.00 22.67 13.72
CA LEU A 407 -29.37 22.39 13.33
C LEU A 407 -30.06 21.50 14.37
N GLY A 408 -31.09 22.00 15.05
CA GLY A 408 -31.93 21.19 15.94
C GLY A 408 -31.15 20.51 17.09
N GLY A 409 -30.08 21.17 17.60
CA GLY A 409 -29.26 20.64 18.66
C GLY A 409 -28.12 19.71 18.21
N LEU A 410 -27.87 19.64 16.90
CA LEU A 410 -26.74 18.92 16.30
C LEU A 410 -25.80 19.89 15.57
N ILE A 411 -24.50 19.75 15.82
CA ILE A 411 -23.46 20.42 15.04
C ILE A 411 -22.97 19.45 13.97
N ILE A 412 -23.04 19.84 12.70
CA ILE A 412 -22.54 19.07 11.57
C ILE A 412 -21.24 19.72 11.10
N ARG A 413 -20.15 18.96 11.10
CA ARG A 413 -18.84 19.36 10.58
C ARG A 413 -18.46 18.50 9.39
N ASN A 414 -18.16 19.14 8.26
CA ASN A 414 -17.37 18.52 7.21
C ASN A 414 -15.90 18.79 7.53
N LEU A 415 -15.16 17.73 7.82
CA LEU A 415 -13.77 17.84 8.22
C LEU A 415 -12.86 18.04 6.99
N PRO A 416 -11.74 18.76 7.15
CA PRO A 416 -10.78 18.92 6.08
C PRO A 416 -10.10 17.61 5.76
N SER A 417 -9.62 17.49 4.52
CA SER A 417 -8.82 16.37 4.05
C SER A 417 -7.34 16.61 4.28
N VAL A 418 -6.59 15.54 4.39
CA VAL A 418 -5.11 15.57 4.45
C VAL A 418 -4.47 15.30 3.08
N THR A 419 -5.26 14.87 2.08
CA THR A 419 -4.77 14.62 0.71
C THR A 419 -4.44 15.91 -0.04
N GLY A 420 -3.53 15.83 -1.02
CA GLY A 420 -3.29 16.89 -2.00
C GLY A 420 -4.38 16.93 -3.08
N GLU A 421 -4.38 17.99 -3.86
CA GLU A 421 -5.20 18.12 -5.07
C GLU A 421 -4.80 17.03 -6.09
N ASP A 422 -5.76 16.60 -6.90
CA ASP A 422 -5.54 15.78 -8.09
C ASP A 422 -5.94 16.54 -9.37
N ASN A 423 -5.68 15.93 -10.51
CA ASN A 423 -5.98 16.56 -11.81
C ASN A 423 -7.46 16.91 -11.93
N TRP A 424 -8.35 16.01 -11.49
CA TRP A 424 -9.79 16.23 -11.57
C TRP A 424 -10.25 17.38 -10.66
N SER A 425 -9.75 17.44 -9.42
CA SER A 425 -10.04 18.51 -8.48
C SER A 425 -9.56 19.85 -9.03
N HIS A 426 -8.35 19.87 -9.60
CA HIS A 426 -7.77 21.09 -10.18
C HIS A 426 -8.56 21.58 -11.39
N GLU A 427 -8.87 20.71 -12.35
CA GLU A 427 -9.69 21.01 -13.52
C GLU A 427 -11.11 21.46 -13.15
N SER A 428 -11.67 20.89 -12.08
CA SER A 428 -13.02 21.20 -11.60
C SER A 428 -13.07 22.45 -10.71
N GLY A 429 -11.90 23.08 -10.42
CA GLY A 429 -11.82 24.30 -9.62
C GLY A 429 -11.91 24.08 -8.10
N TYR A 430 -11.76 22.85 -7.62
CA TYR A 430 -11.64 22.51 -6.19
C TYR A 430 -10.19 22.67 -5.73
N VAL A 431 -9.72 23.91 -5.63
CA VAL A 431 -8.34 24.26 -5.35
C VAL A 431 -8.20 25.12 -4.09
N GLY A 432 -7.05 25.07 -3.45
CA GLY A 432 -6.68 25.96 -2.33
C GLY A 432 -7.24 25.54 -0.97
N ALA A 433 -7.74 24.32 -0.82
CA ALA A 433 -8.12 23.81 0.49
C ALA A 433 -6.86 23.63 1.37
N VAL A 434 -6.93 24.08 2.63
CA VAL A 434 -5.85 23.89 3.60
C VAL A 434 -5.85 22.42 4.06
N ARG A 435 -4.77 21.72 3.76
CA ARG A 435 -4.56 20.34 4.19
C ARG A 435 -4.28 20.30 5.69
N LYS A 436 -5.13 19.66 6.43
CA LYS A 436 -4.97 19.55 7.91
C LYS A 436 -5.79 18.41 8.49
N CYS A 437 -5.38 17.96 9.68
CA CYS A 437 -6.20 17.16 10.57
C CYS A 437 -6.63 18.02 11.75
N ILE A 438 -7.89 17.96 12.11
CA ILE A 438 -8.41 18.64 13.31
C ILE A 438 -8.65 17.57 14.37
N CYS A 439 -7.80 17.52 15.40
CA CYS A 439 -8.02 16.68 16.55
C CYS A 439 -9.01 17.36 17.51
N PHE A 440 -9.92 16.60 18.12
CA PHE A 440 -10.94 17.10 19.02
C PHE A 440 -10.71 16.58 20.44
N ILE A 441 -10.88 17.47 21.42
CA ILE A 441 -10.69 17.17 22.83
C ILE A 441 -12.04 17.25 23.53
N TRP A 442 -12.56 16.10 23.97
CA TRP A 442 -13.89 15.97 24.54
C TRP A 442 -13.83 15.75 26.06
N ASP A 443 -14.53 16.61 26.79
CA ASP A 443 -14.77 16.46 28.23
C ASP A 443 -16.07 15.68 28.47
N LYS A 444 -16.09 14.81 29.49
CA LYS A 444 -17.26 13.97 29.78
C LYS A 444 -18.52 14.78 30.14
N GLU A 445 -18.35 15.92 30.80
CA GLU A 445 -19.46 16.73 31.27
C GLU A 445 -19.77 17.92 30.37
N LYS A 446 -18.71 18.56 29.81
CA LYS A 446 -18.79 19.86 29.13
C LYS A 446 -18.83 19.76 27.60
N GLY A 447 -18.74 18.56 27.04
CA GLY A 447 -18.71 18.34 25.60
C GLY A 447 -17.37 18.69 24.96
N LEU A 448 -17.38 19.26 23.77
CA LEU A 448 -16.17 19.69 23.09
C LEU A 448 -15.46 20.81 23.86
N LYS A 449 -14.25 20.55 24.34
CA LYS A 449 -13.44 21.47 25.14
C LYS A 449 -12.43 22.27 24.31
N GLY A 450 -12.01 21.72 23.21
CA GLY A 450 -11.02 22.35 22.33
C GLY A 450 -10.70 21.51 21.11
N THR A 451 -9.95 22.11 20.20
CA THR A 451 -9.43 21.45 19.01
C THR A 451 -7.94 21.73 18.88
N ASN A 452 -7.19 20.77 18.30
CA ASN A 452 -5.83 20.99 17.85
C ASN A 452 -5.80 20.85 16.31
N ASN A 453 -5.38 21.92 15.60
CA ASN A 453 -5.30 21.94 14.15
C ASN A 453 -3.87 21.59 13.72
N ILE A 454 -3.68 20.44 13.13
CA ILE A 454 -2.40 19.98 12.60
C ILE A 454 -2.42 20.26 11.10
N VAL A 455 -1.71 21.31 10.70
CA VAL A 455 -1.61 21.75 9.29
C VAL A 455 -0.49 20.96 8.62
N ILE A 456 -0.78 20.48 7.39
CA ILE A 456 0.17 19.71 6.59
C ILE A 456 0.70 20.59 5.47
N ASP A 457 2.00 20.82 5.46
CA ASP A 457 2.72 21.60 4.44
C ASP A 457 3.13 20.75 3.21
#